data_46ef348a0a1c0869cea1edb49185941f
#
_entry.id   46ef348a0a1c0869cea1edb49185941f
#
_cell.length_a   1.000
_cell.length_b   1.000
_cell.length_c   1.000
_cell.angle_alpha   90.00
_cell.angle_beta   90.00
_cell.angle_gamma   90.00
#
_symmetry.space_group_name_H-M   'P 1'
#
loop_
_entity.id
_entity.type
_entity.pdbx_description
1 polymer ?
#
loop_
_entity_poly.entity_id
_entity_poly.type
_entity_poly.pdbx_seq_one_letter_code
_entity_poly.pdbx_strand_id
1 'polypeptide(L)'
;KNGKLDDVVLGFDDIEGYFDNPSFFGSTIGRNANRIGGAKFTLNGVTYNLAKNDGENNLHSDIPGGFNKRMFKAEVLDDCSVKFSLSSPDMDEGFPGNLEASVIYRLTDNNGLELEYSAKSDADTVYNPTNHSYFNLAGHAAGAEAAMDQKLWLNAKNYTPVVPGAIPTGELADVEGTVFDFRTPKKIGQDINAKEQQLKLVKGYDHNFVVDGYDGSEKLIAVAKAS
;
A
#
# COMPACT_ATOMS: atom_id res chain seq x y z
N LYS A 1 13.34 -2.89 -21.87
CA LYS A 1 14.19 -1.87 -22.51
C LYS A 1 14.96 -2.54 -23.65
N ASN A 2 14.95 -1.95 -24.85
CA ASN A 2 15.64 -2.49 -26.05
C ASN A 2 15.22 -3.94 -26.42
N GLY A 3 13.96 -4.30 -26.23
CA GLY A 3 13.42 -5.65 -26.48
C GLY A 3 13.82 -6.71 -25.46
N LYS A 4 14.56 -6.36 -24.41
CA LYS A 4 14.85 -7.25 -23.30
C LYS A 4 13.77 -7.12 -22.21
N LEU A 5 13.20 -8.24 -21.79
CA LEU A 5 12.34 -8.32 -20.61
C LEU A 5 13.23 -8.31 -19.37
N ASP A 6 12.73 -7.65 -18.33
CA ASP A 6 13.38 -7.60 -17.02
C ASP A 6 12.31 -7.55 -15.92
N ASP A 7 12.60 -8.07 -14.74
CA ASP A 7 11.73 -7.96 -13.59
C ASP A 7 11.81 -6.54 -13.01
N VAL A 8 10.66 -5.92 -12.79
CA VAL A 8 10.55 -4.55 -12.25
C VAL A 8 9.84 -4.52 -10.89
N VAL A 9 9.41 -5.67 -10.38
CA VAL A 9 8.77 -5.80 -9.07
C VAL A 9 9.78 -6.36 -8.07
N LEU A 10 9.95 -5.70 -6.92
CA LEU A 10 10.82 -6.19 -5.87
C LEU A 10 10.21 -7.43 -5.22
N GLY A 11 11.03 -8.45 -5.02
CA GLY A 11 10.63 -9.72 -4.45
C GLY A 11 11.84 -10.59 -4.10
N PHE A 12 11.57 -11.82 -3.71
CA PHE A 12 12.59 -12.84 -3.41
C PHE A 12 12.57 -13.92 -4.50
N ASP A 13 13.70 -14.61 -4.69
CA ASP A 13 13.88 -15.62 -5.72
C ASP A 13 13.11 -16.92 -5.40
N ASP A 14 12.83 -17.16 -4.12
CA ASP A 14 12.17 -18.36 -3.62
C ASP A 14 11.10 -18.03 -2.56
N ILE A 15 10.29 -19.03 -2.21
CA ILE A 15 9.18 -18.91 -1.24
C ILE A 15 9.70 -18.66 0.18
N GLU A 16 10.89 -19.14 0.52
CA GLU A 16 11.49 -19.01 1.84
C GLU A 16 11.74 -17.55 2.20
N GLY A 17 12.11 -16.70 1.21
CA GLY A 17 12.26 -15.26 1.40
C GLY A 17 10.97 -14.56 1.82
N TYR A 18 9.81 -15.11 1.42
CA TYR A 18 8.50 -14.54 1.78
C TYR A 18 8.01 -14.95 3.17
N PHE A 19 8.60 -15.94 3.83
CA PHE A 19 8.19 -16.32 5.19
C PHE A 19 8.47 -15.22 6.21
N ASP A 20 9.57 -14.51 6.07
CA ASP A 20 9.87 -13.36 6.93
C ASP A 20 9.39 -12.02 6.34
N ASN A 21 9.64 -11.78 5.07
CA ASN A 21 9.19 -10.64 4.26
C ASN A 21 8.91 -9.34 5.05
N PRO A 22 9.89 -8.75 5.74
CA PRO A 22 9.68 -7.62 6.65
C PRO A 22 9.26 -6.34 5.92
N SER A 23 9.46 -6.28 4.61
CA SER A 23 9.06 -5.17 3.74
C SER A 23 7.70 -5.38 3.07
N PHE A 24 7.02 -6.48 3.34
CA PHE A 24 5.70 -6.81 2.76
C PHE A 24 5.67 -6.88 1.23
N PHE A 25 6.78 -7.22 0.57
CA PHE A 25 6.85 -7.29 -0.89
C PHE A 25 5.70 -8.11 -1.47
N GLY A 26 4.92 -7.49 -2.38
CA GLY A 26 3.82 -8.11 -3.09
C GLY A 26 2.61 -8.53 -2.24
N SER A 27 2.62 -8.25 -0.94
CA SER A 27 1.60 -8.74 -0.02
C SER A 27 0.24 -8.08 -0.23
N THR A 28 -0.83 -8.87 -0.05
CA THR A 28 -2.17 -8.34 0.23
C THR A 28 -2.24 -8.00 1.71
N ILE A 29 -2.50 -6.73 2.02
CA ILE A 29 -2.60 -6.21 3.38
C ILE A 29 -4.07 -6.04 3.76
N GLY A 30 -4.43 -6.43 4.96
CA GLY A 30 -5.78 -6.32 5.56
C GLY A 30 -5.79 -6.88 6.98
N ARG A 31 -6.90 -6.61 7.74
CA ARG A 31 -8.09 -5.85 7.30
C ARG A 31 -7.83 -4.37 7.02
N ASN A 32 -6.94 -3.70 7.76
CA ASN A 32 -6.61 -2.29 7.57
C ASN A 32 -5.14 -2.14 7.18
N ALA A 33 -4.90 -1.53 6.03
CA ALA A 33 -3.59 -1.13 5.60
C ALA A 33 -3.15 0.14 6.32
N ASN A 34 -1.82 0.33 6.43
CA ASN A 34 -1.19 1.43 7.11
C ASN A 34 -1.51 1.45 8.63
N ARG A 35 -1.44 2.61 9.29
CA ARG A 35 -1.42 2.73 10.76
C ARG A 35 -2.75 3.11 11.36
N ILE A 36 -3.00 2.56 12.56
CA ILE A 36 -4.06 3.03 13.47
C ILE A 36 -3.37 3.52 14.74
N GLY A 37 -3.47 4.83 15.00
CA GLY A 37 -2.83 5.50 16.13
C GLY A 37 -3.33 4.97 17.47
N GLY A 38 -2.40 4.71 18.40
CA GLY A 38 -2.69 4.15 19.70
C GLY A 38 -3.26 2.73 19.68
N ALA A 39 -3.18 2.03 18.53
CA ALA A 39 -3.67 0.67 18.34
C ALA A 39 -5.13 0.49 18.81
N LYS A 40 -6.00 1.45 18.52
CA LYS A 40 -7.42 1.38 18.86
C LYS A 40 -8.26 2.27 17.95
N PHE A 41 -9.52 1.91 17.76
CA PHE A 41 -10.53 2.73 17.10
C PHE A 41 -11.88 2.58 17.76
N THR A 42 -12.80 3.52 17.50
CA THR A 42 -14.18 3.44 17.99
C THR A 42 -15.13 3.32 16.80
N LEU A 43 -15.99 2.31 16.84
CA LEU A 43 -17.02 2.08 15.84
C LEU A 43 -18.35 1.86 16.56
N ASN A 44 -19.39 2.60 16.19
CA ASN A 44 -20.73 2.52 16.79
C ASN A 44 -20.73 2.66 18.33
N GLY A 45 -19.83 3.50 18.88
CA GLY A 45 -19.71 3.73 20.32
C GLY A 45 -18.91 2.65 21.08
N VAL A 46 -18.47 1.59 20.42
CA VAL A 46 -17.63 0.53 20.99
C VAL A 46 -16.17 0.78 20.63
N THR A 47 -15.28 0.74 21.62
CA THR A 47 -13.83 0.85 21.40
C THR A 47 -13.21 -0.54 21.20
N TYR A 48 -12.52 -0.71 20.08
CA TYR A 48 -11.79 -1.92 19.72
C TYR A 48 -10.29 -1.67 19.90
N ASN A 49 -9.63 -2.61 20.60
CA ASN A 49 -8.19 -2.56 20.83
C ASN A 49 -7.51 -3.56 19.91
N LEU A 50 -6.42 -3.12 19.27
CA LEU A 50 -5.63 -3.89 18.33
C LEU A 50 -4.26 -4.24 18.93
N ALA A 51 -3.54 -5.14 18.31
CA ALA A 51 -2.15 -5.41 18.68
C ALA A 51 -1.28 -4.17 18.44
N LYS A 52 -0.39 -3.88 19.39
CA LYS A 52 0.66 -2.86 19.26
C LYS A 52 1.88 -3.51 18.60
N ASN A 53 2.00 -3.38 17.29
CA ASN A 53 3.06 -4.00 16.50
C ASN A 53 4.01 -2.97 15.83
N ASP A 54 3.75 -1.67 16.04
CA ASP A 54 4.60 -0.57 15.57
C ASP A 54 4.67 0.51 16.68
N GLY A 55 5.51 0.25 17.71
CA GLY A 55 5.53 1.06 18.93
C GLY A 55 4.19 1.00 19.65
N GLU A 56 3.56 2.17 19.86
CA GLU A 56 2.23 2.26 20.47
C GLU A 56 1.08 2.09 19.46
N ASN A 57 1.39 1.93 18.17
CA ASN A 57 0.41 1.90 17.09
C ASN A 57 0.19 0.48 16.56
N ASN A 58 -0.87 0.30 15.77
CA ASN A 58 -1.04 -0.87 14.93
C ASN A 58 -0.69 -0.52 13.49
N LEU A 59 0.11 -1.36 12.83
CA LEU A 59 0.51 -1.25 11.42
C LEU A 59 0.08 -2.50 10.67
N HIS A 60 -0.63 -2.32 9.56
CA HIS A 60 -1.03 -3.38 8.63
C HIS A 60 -1.85 -4.50 9.29
N SER A 61 -2.71 -4.14 10.26
CA SER A 61 -3.44 -5.02 11.17
C SER A 61 -2.52 -5.72 12.15
N ASP A 62 -2.42 -7.05 12.20
CA ASP A 62 -1.47 -7.76 13.07
C ASP A 62 -0.41 -8.44 12.21
N ILE A 63 0.85 -8.09 12.39
CA ILE A 63 1.94 -8.67 11.59
C ILE A 63 1.98 -10.20 11.65
N PRO A 64 1.84 -10.89 12.81
CA PRO A 64 1.82 -12.35 12.83
C PRO A 64 0.56 -12.98 12.23
N GLY A 65 -0.59 -12.33 12.36
CA GLY A 65 -1.89 -12.83 11.95
C GLY A 65 -2.54 -12.08 10.79
N GLY A 66 -1.92 -11.03 10.30
CA GLY A 66 -2.40 -10.22 9.18
C GLY A 66 -2.56 -11.01 7.88
N PHE A 67 -3.30 -10.46 6.94
CA PHE A 67 -3.58 -11.13 5.66
C PHE A 67 -2.30 -11.56 4.92
N ASN A 68 -1.22 -10.81 5.05
CA ASN A 68 0.09 -11.11 4.48
C ASN A 68 0.77 -12.40 5.03
N LYS A 69 0.29 -12.93 6.15
CA LYS A 69 0.81 -14.15 6.79
C LYS A 69 -0.17 -15.34 6.72
N ARG A 70 -1.26 -15.19 5.98
CA ARG A 70 -2.30 -16.20 5.89
C ARG A 70 -2.32 -16.90 4.55
N MET A 71 -2.74 -18.16 4.59
CA MET A 71 -3.02 -18.94 3.38
C MET A 71 -4.37 -18.55 2.82
N PHE A 72 -4.38 -18.01 1.61
CA PHE A 72 -5.59 -17.78 0.84
C PHE A 72 -5.97 -19.03 0.04
N LYS A 73 -7.28 -19.24 -0.13
CA LYS A 73 -7.78 -20.20 -1.11
C LYS A 73 -7.61 -19.59 -2.50
N ALA A 74 -6.87 -20.28 -3.37
CA ALA A 74 -6.69 -19.86 -4.76
C ALA A 74 -7.71 -20.55 -5.68
N GLU A 75 -8.23 -19.81 -6.63
CA GLU A 75 -9.11 -20.26 -7.70
C GLU A 75 -8.68 -19.64 -9.02
N VAL A 76 -8.24 -20.46 -9.97
CA VAL A 76 -7.93 -20.02 -11.33
C VAL A 76 -9.25 -19.76 -12.06
N LEU A 77 -9.48 -18.54 -12.50
CA LEU A 77 -10.71 -18.15 -13.18
C LEU A 77 -10.62 -18.37 -14.69
N ASP A 78 -9.46 -18.02 -15.25
CA ASP A 78 -9.11 -18.21 -16.67
C ASP A 78 -7.56 -18.21 -16.84
N ASP A 79 -7.07 -18.20 -18.07
CA ASP A 79 -5.63 -18.25 -18.38
C ASP A 79 -4.84 -17.01 -17.91
N CYS A 80 -5.51 -15.90 -17.60
CA CYS A 80 -4.91 -14.62 -17.24
C CYS A 80 -5.34 -14.11 -15.87
N SER A 81 -6.22 -14.83 -15.15
CA SER A 81 -6.75 -14.36 -13.87
C SER A 81 -6.85 -15.42 -12.80
N VAL A 82 -6.57 -15.02 -11.55
CA VAL A 82 -6.66 -15.84 -10.35
C VAL A 82 -7.34 -15.06 -9.24
N LYS A 83 -8.25 -15.72 -8.53
CA LYS A 83 -8.90 -15.21 -7.33
C LYS A 83 -8.29 -15.82 -6.09
N PHE A 84 -7.94 -14.98 -5.14
CA PHE A 84 -7.56 -15.39 -3.79
C PHE A 84 -8.65 -15.00 -2.80
N SER A 85 -9.07 -15.92 -1.94
CA SER A 85 -10.15 -15.70 -0.97
C SER A 85 -9.71 -16.07 0.44
N LEU A 86 -10.20 -15.31 1.43
CA LEU A 86 -9.88 -15.48 2.84
C LEU A 86 -11.11 -15.18 3.69
N SER A 87 -11.37 -16.04 4.69
CA SER A 87 -12.34 -15.76 5.76
C SER A 87 -11.61 -15.26 7.00
N SER A 88 -12.10 -14.16 7.57
CA SER A 88 -11.58 -13.53 8.78
C SER A 88 -12.74 -13.44 9.79
N PRO A 89 -12.74 -14.24 10.88
CA PRO A 89 -13.86 -14.34 11.81
C PRO A 89 -14.05 -13.05 12.62
N ASP A 90 -15.20 -12.95 13.29
CA ASP A 90 -15.47 -11.85 14.23
C ASP A 90 -14.34 -11.72 15.26
N MET A 91 -13.93 -10.49 15.56
CA MET A 91 -12.82 -10.13 16.43
C MET A 91 -11.44 -10.63 15.99
N ASP A 92 -11.31 -11.11 14.77
CA ASP A 92 -10.01 -11.43 14.18
C ASP A 92 -9.13 -10.18 14.13
N GLU A 93 -7.91 -10.28 14.66
CA GLU A 93 -6.97 -9.15 14.82
C GLU A 93 -7.58 -7.93 15.59
N GLY A 94 -8.66 -8.13 16.34
CA GLY A 94 -9.38 -7.09 17.08
C GLY A 94 -10.45 -6.34 16.28
N PHE A 95 -10.71 -6.74 15.03
CA PHE A 95 -11.74 -6.13 14.18
C PHE A 95 -13.07 -6.88 14.29
N PRO A 96 -14.21 -6.17 14.47
CA PRO A 96 -15.52 -6.81 14.58
C PRO A 96 -16.03 -7.35 13.24
N GLY A 97 -16.98 -8.28 13.32
CA GLY A 97 -17.69 -8.89 12.21
C GLY A 97 -16.92 -10.00 11.50
N ASN A 98 -17.66 -11.03 11.07
CA ASN A 98 -17.12 -12.02 10.16
C ASN A 98 -16.97 -11.42 8.78
N LEU A 99 -15.77 -11.53 8.18
CA LEU A 99 -15.44 -10.94 6.91
C LEU A 99 -15.01 -12.03 5.90
N GLU A 100 -15.68 -12.09 4.76
CA GLU A 100 -15.25 -12.83 3.59
C GLU A 100 -14.59 -11.85 2.63
N ALA A 101 -13.28 -11.97 2.43
CA ALA A 101 -12.49 -11.10 1.58
C ALA A 101 -11.93 -11.84 0.38
N SER A 102 -11.81 -11.17 -0.74
CA SER A 102 -11.12 -11.71 -1.91
C SER A 102 -10.40 -10.63 -2.69
N VAL A 103 -9.38 -11.03 -3.43
CA VAL A 103 -8.70 -10.24 -4.44
C VAL A 103 -8.55 -11.04 -5.72
N ILE A 104 -8.88 -10.43 -6.86
CA ILE A 104 -8.64 -11.00 -8.19
C ILE A 104 -7.43 -10.26 -8.77
N TYR A 105 -6.46 -11.03 -9.26
CA TYR A 105 -5.34 -10.56 -10.06
C TYR A 105 -5.62 -10.95 -11.51
N ARG A 106 -5.55 -9.98 -12.41
CA ARG A 106 -5.75 -10.20 -13.85
C ARG A 106 -4.66 -9.52 -14.67
N LEU A 107 -4.06 -10.26 -15.57
CA LEU A 107 -3.20 -9.72 -16.62
C LEU A 107 -4.05 -9.34 -17.83
N THR A 108 -3.82 -8.16 -18.39
CA THR A 108 -4.56 -7.65 -19.54
C THR A 108 -3.71 -7.64 -20.81
N ASP A 109 -4.35 -7.67 -21.99
CA ASP A 109 -3.68 -7.69 -23.29
C ASP A 109 -2.82 -6.44 -23.56
N ASN A 110 -3.08 -5.34 -22.85
CA ASN A 110 -2.32 -4.10 -22.93
C ASN A 110 -1.19 -3.99 -21.88
N ASN A 111 -0.73 -5.11 -21.33
CA ASN A 111 0.31 -5.23 -20.29
C ASN A 111 -0.09 -4.59 -18.96
N GLY A 112 -1.37 -4.55 -18.63
CA GLY A 112 -1.88 -4.14 -17.34
C GLY A 112 -1.90 -5.30 -16.33
N LEU A 113 -1.77 -4.97 -15.06
CA LEU A 113 -2.10 -5.84 -13.93
C LEU A 113 -3.26 -5.19 -13.17
N GLU A 114 -4.42 -5.83 -13.22
CA GLU A 114 -5.60 -5.40 -12.48
C GLU A 114 -5.70 -6.14 -11.14
N LEU A 115 -6.03 -5.41 -10.08
CA LEU A 115 -6.32 -5.95 -8.76
C LEU A 115 -7.71 -5.49 -8.34
N GLU A 116 -8.65 -6.45 -8.21
CA GLU A 116 -10.01 -6.18 -7.80
C GLU A 116 -10.24 -6.73 -6.39
N TYR A 117 -10.47 -5.84 -5.41
CA TYR A 117 -10.77 -6.21 -4.03
C TYR A 117 -12.28 -6.26 -3.80
N SER A 118 -12.73 -7.31 -3.13
CA SER A 118 -14.12 -7.47 -2.72
C SER A 118 -14.19 -8.01 -1.30
N ALA A 119 -15.16 -7.51 -0.52
CA ALA A 119 -15.40 -8.05 0.80
C ALA A 119 -16.88 -7.96 1.17
N LYS A 120 -17.32 -8.89 2.04
CA LYS A 120 -18.64 -8.88 2.64
C LYS A 120 -18.49 -9.19 4.14
N SER A 121 -19.09 -8.35 4.97
CA SER A 121 -19.15 -8.56 6.42
C SER A 121 -20.61 -8.75 6.87
N ASP A 122 -20.80 -9.46 7.97
CA ASP A 122 -22.11 -9.62 8.63
C ASP A 122 -22.40 -8.52 9.67
N ALA A 123 -21.39 -7.68 9.96
CA ALA A 123 -21.51 -6.52 10.86
C ALA A 123 -20.68 -5.35 10.35
N ASP A 124 -20.91 -4.17 10.89
CA ASP A 124 -20.05 -3.00 10.63
C ASP A 124 -18.62 -3.29 11.07
N THR A 125 -17.66 -3.02 10.18
CA THR A 125 -16.25 -3.27 10.42
C THR A 125 -15.36 -2.28 9.67
N VAL A 126 -14.06 -2.30 9.94
CA VAL A 126 -13.06 -1.58 9.17
C VAL A 126 -12.49 -2.52 8.12
N TYR A 127 -12.52 -2.10 6.85
CA TYR A 127 -11.88 -2.80 5.74
C TYR A 127 -11.22 -1.79 4.79
N ASN A 128 -9.91 -1.79 4.76
CA ASN A 128 -9.08 -0.90 3.94
C ASN A 128 -7.86 -1.69 3.43
N PRO A 129 -8.05 -2.57 2.43
CA PRO A 129 -6.98 -3.40 1.89
C PRO A 129 -6.05 -2.62 0.98
N THR A 130 -4.83 -3.15 0.79
CA THR A 130 -3.92 -2.68 -0.24
C THR A 130 -3.05 -3.81 -0.78
N ASN A 131 -2.43 -3.56 -1.95
CA ASN A 131 -1.29 -4.32 -2.45
C ASN A 131 0.00 -3.58 -2.07
N HIS A 132 0.98 -4.31 -1.55
CA HIS A 132 2.22 -3.75 -1.04
C HIS A 132 3.42 -4.04 -1.98
N SER A 133 3.18 -4.05 -3.29
CA SER A 133 4.26 -4.19 -4.27
C SER A 133 5.12 -2.94 -4.33
N TYR A 134 6.42 -3.16 -4.49
CA TYR A 134 7.40 -2.12 -4.77
C TYR A 134 7.90 -2.28 -6.19
N PHE A 135 8.08 -1.17 -6.90
CA PHE A 135 8.52 -1.17 -8.28
C PHE A 135 9.85 -0.44 -8.45
N ASN A 136 10.77 -1.04 -9.22
CA ASN A 136 11.92 -0.34 -9.78
C ASN A 136 11.90 -0.52 -11.29
N LEU A 137 11.42 0.50 -12.02
CA LEU A 137 11.25 0.43 -13.48
C LEU A 137 12.57 0.36 -14.26
N ALA A 138 13.71 0.55 -13.59
CA ALA A 138 15.03 0.33 -14.17
C ALA A 138 15.47 -1.15 -14.11
N GLY A 139 14.74 -1.97 -13.37
CA GLY A 139 14.97 -3.39 -13.10
C GLY A 139 15.07 -3.66 -11.61
N HIS A 140 14.61 -4.84 -11.17
CA HIS A 140 14.65 -5.29 -9.77
C HIS A 140 16.04 -5.09 -9.14
N ALA A 141 17.09 -5.52 -9.84
CA ALA A 141 18.47 -5.49 -9.36
C ALA A 141 19.20 -4.15 -9.60
N ALA A 142 18.54 -3.14 -10.15
CA ALA A 142 19.20 -1.88 -10.56
C ALA A 142 19.63 -0.99 -9.38
N GLY A 143 19.17 -1.29 -8.15
CA GLY A 143 19.55 -0.59 -6.93
C GLY A 143 18.81 0.72 -6.66
N ALA A 144 19.09 1.31 -5.50
CA ALA A 144 18.37 2.47 -4.99
C ALA A 144 18.59 3.74 -5.83
N GLU A 145 19.79 3.95 -6.37
CA GLU A 145 20.08 5.14 -7.20
C GLU A 145 19.22 5.16 -8.45
N ALA A 146 19.04 4.01 -9.11
CA ALA A 146 18.18 3.90 -10.28
C ALA A 146 16.70 4.13 -9.94
N ALA A 147 16.27 3.72 -8.76
CA ALA A 147 14.91 4.01 -8.27
C ALA A 147 14.74 5.53 -8.01
N MET A 148 15.73 6.20 -7.41
CA MET A 148 15.70 7.64 -7.17
C MET A 148 15.76 8.48 -8.45
N ASP A 149 16.31 7.94 -9.54
CA ASP A 149 16.41 8.61 -10.84
C ASP A 149 15.11 8.54 -11.66
N GLN A 150 14.15 7.73 -11.26
CA GLN A 150 12.83 7.64 -11.89
C GLN A 150 12.07 8.95 -11.74
N LYS A 151 11.39 9.35 -12.80
CA LYS A 151 10.49 10.50 -12.79
C LYS A 151 9.09 10.05 -12.39
N LEU A 152 8.52 10.71 -11.40
CA LEU A 152 7.18 10.48 -10.89
C LEU A 152 6.29 11.70 -11.15
N TRP A 153 5.06 11.45 -11.61
CA TRP A 153 3.95 12.38 -11.62
C TRP A 153 2.81 11.82 -10.77
N LEU A 154 2.15 12.68 -9.99
CA LEU A 154 0.99 12.29 -9.18
C LEU A 154 -0.19 13.23 -9.47
N ASN A 155 -1.38 12.65 -9.61
CA ASN A 155 -2.66 13.37 -9.69
C ASN A 155 -3.17 13.67 -8.27
N ALA A 156 -2.45 14.51 -7.53
CA ALA A 156 -2.76 14.83 -6.15
C ALA A 156 -2.33 16.27 -5.82
N LYS A 157 -3.27 17.08 -5.35
CA LYS A 157 -3.02 18.43 -4.82
C LYS A 157 -2.69 18.41 -3.34
N ASN A 158 -3.10 17.34 -2.65
CA ASN A 158 -2.92 17.23 -1.21
C ASN A 158 -2.23 15.92 -0.83
N TYR A 159 -1.54 15.96 0.30
CA TYR A 159 -1.04 14.78 1.00
C TYR A 159 -1.51 14.81 2.47
N THR A 160 -1.38 13.71 3.18
CA THR A 160 -1.69 13.63 4.60
C THR A 160 -0.40 13.78 5.41
N PRO A 161 -0.16 14.94 6.07
CA PRO A 161 1.00 15.11 6.94
C PRO A 161 0.88 14.21 8.17
N VAL A 162 2.04 13.85 8.73
CA VAL A 162 2.13 12.91 9.86
C VAL A 162 2.81 13.54 11.08
N VAL A 163 2.49 13.02 12.27
CA VAL A 163 3.24 13.23 13.51
C VAL A 163 4.30 12.13 13.71
N PRO A 164 5.22 12.25 14.69
CA PRO A 164 6.13 11.15 15.04
C PRO A 164 5.38 9.83 15.21
N GLY A 165 5.92 8.74 14.66
CA GLY A 165 5.26 7.45 14.55
C GLY A 165 4.44 7.29 13.28
N ALA A 166 4.57 8.22 12.32
CA ALA A 166 3.92 8.19 11.01
C ALA A 166 2.38 8.10 11.06
N ILE A 167 1.76 8.68 12.08
CA ILE A 167 0.31 8.76 12.21
C ILE A 167 -0.20 10.02 11.51
N PRO A 168 -1.13 9.92 10.56
CA PRO A 168 -1.74 11.06 9.91
C PRO A 168 -2.42 12.02 10.90
N THR A 169 -2.24 13.32 10.68
CA THR A 169 -2.83 14.37 11.54
C THR A 169 -4.32 14.56 11.33
N GLY A 170 -4.86 14.06 10.21
CA GLY A 170 -6.21 14.35 9.74
C GLY A 170 -6.27 15.58 8.82
N GLU A 171 -5.18 16.32 8.67
CA GLU A 171 -5.06 17.42 7.73
C GLU A 171 -4.85 16.91 6.30
N LEU A 172 -5.36 17.66 5.33
CA LEU A 172 -5.03 17.52 3.91
C LEU A 172 -4.19 18.74 3.52
N ALA A 173 -2.86 18.61 3.62
CA ALA A 173 -1.93 19.68 3.32
C ALA A 173 -1.72 19.83 1.82
N ASP A 174 -1.65 21.07 1.33
CA ASP A 174 -1.36 21.38 -0.08
C ASP A 174 0.08 20.98 -0.43
N VAL A 175 0.27 20.40 -1.59
CA VAL A 175 1.60 20.05 -2.11
C VAL A 175 2.30 21.24 -2.79
N GLU A 176 1.55 22.29 -3.18
CA GLU A 176 2.07 23.41 -3.95
C GLU A 176 3.22 24.13 -3.23
N GLY A 177 4.33 24.32 -3.93
CA GLY A 177 5.52 24.95 -3.38
C GLY A 177 6.29 24.11 -2.36
N THR A 178 5.93 22.85 -2.17
CA THR A 178 6.60 21.91 -1.26
C THR A 178 7.43 20.86 -2.01
N VAL A 179 8.22 20.09 -1.28
CA VAL A 179 8.96 18.93 -1.82
C VAL A 179 8.01 17.79 -2.26
N PHE A 180 6.76 17.80 -1.81
CA PHE A 180 5.72 16.81 -2.15
C PHE A 180 4.99 17.14 -3.47
N ASP A 181 5.31 18.25 -4.13
CA ASP A 181 4.67 18.59 -5.40
C ASP A 181 5.21 17.75 -6.56
N PHE A 182 4.48 16.69 -6.90
CA PHE A 182 4.71 15.82 -8.05
C PHE A 182 3.69 16.05 -9.18
N ARG A 183 2.91 17.14 -9.16
CA ARG A 183 1.96 17.49 -10.24
C ARG A 183 2.69 17.85 -11.55
N THR A 184 3.95 18.23 -11.47
CA THR A 184 4.88 18.26 -12.59
C THR A 184 5.89 17.12 -12.42
N PRO A 185 6.11 16.27 -13.44
CA PRO A 185 7.01 15.14 -13.32
C PRO A 185 8.41 15.55 -12.89
N LYS A 186 8.90 15.02 -11.79
CA LYS A 186 10.27 15.24 -11.29
C LYS A 186 10.89 13.93 -10.81
N LYS A 187 12.23 13.87 -10.68
CA LYS A 187 12.91 12.71 -10.11
C LYS A 187 12.51 12.51 -8.66
N ILE A 188 12.30 11.25 -8.26
CA ILE A 188 11.99 10.92 -6.86
C ILE A 188 13.12 11.40 -5.95
N GLY A 189 14.37 11.17 -6.34
CA GLY A 189 15.55 11.59 -5.58
C GLY A 189 15.82 13.10 -5.55
N GLN A 190 15.11 13.93 -6.35
CA GLN A 190 15.41 15.34 -6.48
C GLN A 190 15.42 16.09 -5.14
N ASP A 191 14.39 15.86 -4.31
CA ASP A 191 14.18 16.57 -3.07
C ASP A 191 14.18 15.65 -1.83
N ILE A 192 14.48 14.35 -1.99
CA ILE A 192 14.34 13.35 -0.92
C ILE A 192 15.22 13.66 0.30
N ASN A 193 16.34 14.36 0.10
CA ASN A 193 17.27 14.79 1.14
C ASN A 193 17.05 16.24 1.61
N ALA A 194 15.94 16.86 1.22
CA ALA A 194 15.61 18.20 1.66
C ALA A 194 15.46 18.28 3.19
N LYS A 195 15.71 19.47 3.76
CA LYS A 195 15.56 19.71 5.21
C LYS A 195 14.08 19.88 5.61
N GLU A 196 13.20 19.11 4.98
CA GLU A 196 11.78 19.10 5.25
C GLU A 196 11.46 18.18 6.44
N GLN A 197 10.64 18.67 7.38
CA GLN A 197 10.33 17.92 8.61
C GLN A 197 9.57 16.64 8.30
N GLN A 198 8.62 16.67 7.39
CA GLN A 198 7.81 15.50 7.02
C GLN A 198 8.69 14.40 6.44
N LEU A 199 9.63 14.71 5.54
CA LEU A 199 10.60 13.71 5.04
C LEU A 199 11.46 13.11 6.15
N LYS A 200 11.87 13.92 7.15
CA LYS A 200 12.68 13.41 8.28
C LYS A 200 11.92 12.46 9.20
N LEU A 201 10.62 12.71 9.41
CA LEU A 201 9.78 11.88 10.29
C LEU A 201 9.69 10.43 9.81
N VAL A 202 9.66 10.23 8.50
CA VAL A 202 9.46 8.90 7.88
C VAL A 202 10.63 8.46 6.98
N LYS A 203 11.75 9.21 7.01
CA LYS A 203 12.99 8.92 6.28
C LYS A 203 12.83 8.88 4.75
N GLY A 204 11.97 9.74 4.20
CA GLY A 204 11.71 9.85 2.77
C GLY A 204 10.24 10.16 2.46
N TYR A 205 9.80 9.77 1.28
CA TYR A 205 8.40 9.88 0.88
C TYR A 205 7.63 8.61 1.31
N ASP A 206 6.96 8.66 2.46
CA ASP A 206 6.09 7.60 2.97
C ASP A 206 4.72 8.18 3.39
N HIS A 207 4.22 9.13 2.60
CA HIS A 207 2.98 9.83 2.86
C HIS A 207 1.90 9.37 1.90
N ASN A 208 0.66 9.34 2.39
CA ASN A 208 -0.49 9.15 1.53
C ASN A 208 -0.75 10.43 0.73
N PHE A 209 -0.92 10.28 -0.59
CA PHE A 209 -1.36 11.34 -1.50
C PHE A 209 -2.85 11.18 -1.78
N VAL A 210 -3.57 12.30 -1.76
CA VAL A 210 -5.02 12.33 -1.96
C VAL A 210 -5.32 12.50 -3.44
N VAL A 211 -5.97 11.50 -4.02
CA VAL A 211 -6.31 11.52 -5.45
C VAL A 211 -7.28 12.65 -5.76
N ASP A 212 -6.89 13.53 -6.70
CA ASP A 212 -7.74 14.63 -7.14
C ASP A 212 -9.00 14.13 -7.85
N GLY A 213 -10.13 14.74 -7.46
CA GLY A 213 -11.41 14.50 -8.11
C GLY A 213 -11.91 13.04 -7.98
N TYR A 214 -11.55 12.35 -6.90
CA TYR A 214 -12.07 11.00 -6.64
C TYR A 214 -13.59 11.03 -6.46
N ASP A 215 -14.29 10.23 -7.24
CA ASP A 215 -15.73 10.12 -7.30
C ASP A 215 -16.23 8.66 -7.33
N GLY A 216 -15.34 7.72 -6.98
CA GLY A 216 -15.60 6.28 -7.04
C GLY A 216 -15.33 5.66 -8.42
N SER A 217 -14.98 6.45 -9.43
CA SER A 217 -14.58 5.93 -10.74
C SER A 217 -13.06 5.69 -10.80
N GLU A 218 -12.65 4.86 -11.76
CA GLU A 218 -11.24 4.65 -12.07
C GLU A 218 -10.57 5.96 -12.53
N LYS A 219 -9.41 6.26 -11.98
CA LYS A 219 -8.62 7.47 -12.26
C LYS A 219 -7.16 7.11 -12.53
N LEU A 220 -6.53 7.82 -13.45
CA LEU A 220 -5.08 7.84 -13.54
C LEU A 220 -4.52 8.63 -12.36
N ILE A 221 -3.85 7.95 -11.44
CA ILE A 221 -3.37 8.53 -10.18
C ILE A 221 -1.86 8.81 -10.17
N ALA A 222 -1.08 8.03 -10.91
CA ALA A 222 0.36 8.16 -10.95
C ALA A 222 0.94 7.73 -12.30
N VAL A 223 2.04 8.36 -12.69
CA VAL A 223 2.87 7.91 -13.81
C VAL A 223 4.32 7.92 -13.38
N ALA A 224 4.96 6.76 -13.41
CA ALA A 224 6.39 6.63 -13.17
C ALA A 224 7.12 6.26 -14.47
N LYS A 225 8.33 6.82 -14.67
CA LYS A 225 9.17 6.53 -15.84
C LYS A 225 10.62 6.35 -15.41
N ALA A 226 11.23 5.23 -15.80
CA ALA A 226 12.67 5.08 -15.76
C ALA A 226 13.33 5.90 -16.87
N SER A 227 14.54 6.38 -16.66
CA SER A 227 15.37 7.11 -17.63
C SER A 227 15.99 6.17 -18.67
#